data_d00223092168bde171a0da90664daced
#
_entry.id   d00223092168bde171a0da90664daced
#
_cell.length_a   1.000
_cell.length_b   1.000
_cell.length_c   1.000
_cell.angle_alpha   90.00
_cell.angle_beta   90.00
_cell.angle_gamma   90.00
#
_symmetry.space_group_name_H-M   'P 1'
#
loop_
_entity.id
_entity.type
_entity.pdbx_description
1 polymer ?
#
loop_
_entity_poly.entity_id
_entity_poly.type
_entity_poly.pdbx_seq_one_letter_code
_entity_poly.pdbx_strand_id
1 'polypeptide(L)'
;MKIWKHRAAVAAEAAVQVDPPTEYYTSRYSGEEIDKGIDGALQLGGASTPQGAIAALVAGVRPKLNDNPFFLVNQRGQSSYTGPGYGPDRWMVTGQHVLDMLDGGGVKLTVASGSNANQMIQQYLEPEIFEQINGKQVTLAAIVTENSMSLPTYFSVGTAAYGNIPAGQTGLFFATATINYKTGQNYIGFQCFDRANQNGQSISLRAFTMEEGSIQTLGYQDSSGVLQLLERPDPVELLKCMRYQQVILPEANRTTVFVGTGVFITNSRARIFVPYPVPLRTRPSLSFNGNFAVTDGSSPYTVLAINLEYSSVNGATILADTNAASAIGHPAMLRIDSDATGRFIFDANL
;
A
#
# COMPACT_ATOMS: atom_id res chain seq x y z
N MET A 1 -22.36 -48.13 -29.00
CA MET A 1 -20.98 -48.26 -29.49
C MET A 1 -20.93 -47.93 -31.00
N LYS A 2 -21.34 -46.70 -31.38
CA LYS A 2 -21.38 -46.26 -32.81
C LYS A 2 -21.15 -44.76 -33.02
N ILE A 3 -20.51 -44.05 -32.10
CA ILE A 3 -20.32 -42.58 -32.18
C ILE A 3 -18.86 -42.15 -32.40
N TRP A 4 -17.92 -43.07 -32.37
CA TRP A 4 -16.47 -42.75 -32.48
C TRP A 4 -15.82 -42.89 -33.86
N LYS A 5 -16.60 -43.24 -34.91
CA LYS A 5 -16.04 -43.39 -36.26
C LYS A 5 -16.20 -42.17 -37.18
N HIS A 6 -16.90 -41.15 -36.78
CA HIS A 6 -17.14 -39.97 -37.65
C HIS A 6 -16.20 -38.79 -37.41
N ARG A 7 -15.34 -38.82 -36.37
CA ARG A 7 -14.39 -37.72 -36.13
C ARG A 7 -13.00 -37.89 -36.73
N ALA A 8 -12.67 -39.06 -37.21
CA ALA A 8 -11.35 -39.32 -37.84
C ALA A 8 -11.30 -39.00 -39.35
N ALA A 9 -12.45 -38.83 -40.00
CA ALA A 9 -12.51 -38.57 -41.42
C ALA A 9 -12.54 -37.10 -41.83
N VAL A 10 -12.78 -36.17 -40.87
CA VAL A 10 -12.86 -34.72 -41.16
C VAL A 10 -11.51 -34.00 -40.93
N ALA A 11 -10.55 -34.67 -40.32
CA ALA A 11 -9.22 -34.07 -40.05
C ALA A 11 -8.19 -34.28 -41.19
N ALA A 12 -8.56 -34.98 -42.29
CA ALA A 12 -7.64 -35.28 -43.38
C ALA A 12 -7.86 -34.42 -44.64
N GLU A 13 -8.83 -33.50 -44.65
CA GLU A 13 -9.20 -32.75 -45.85
C GLU A 13 -8.87 -31.28 -45.86
N ALA A 14 -8.06 -30.77 -44.98
CA ALA A 14 -7.74 -29.33 -44.95
C ALA A 14 -6.25 -29.02 -44.68
N ALA A 15 -5.36 -29.72 -45.37
CA ALA A 15 -4.06 -29.16 -45.65
C ALA A 15 -4.12 -28.50 -47.04
N VAL A 16 -4.80 -27.38 -47.14
CA VAL A 16 -4.56 -26.44 -48.23
C VAL A 16 -3.15 -25.94 -48.03
N GLN A 17 -2.22 -26.41 -48.85
CA GLN A 17 -0.90 -25.85 -48.97
C GLN A 17 -1.08 -24.46 -49.55
N VAL A 18 -1.13 -23.44 -48.69
CA VAL A 18 -1.05 -22.05 -49.09
C VAL A 18 0.40 -21.84 -49.47
N ASP A 19 0.68 -21.74 -50.77
CA ASP A 19 1.98 -21.28 -51.22
C ASP A 19 2.30 -19.97 -50.50
N PRO A 20 3.52 -19.83 -49.93
CA PRO A 20 3.90 -18.57 -49.31
C PRO A 20 3.75 -17.47 -50.35
N PRO A 21 3.17 -16.30 -49.98
CA PRO A 21 2.99 -15.22 -50.92
C PRO A 21 4.34 -14.91 -51.59
N THR A 22 4.35 -14.94 -52.90
CA THR A 22 5.55 -14.65 -53.72
C THR A 22 6.00 -13.20 -53.64
N GLU A 23 5.23 -12.36 -52.95
CA GLU A 23 5.63 -11.01 -52.59
C GLU A 23 6.11 -11.00 -51.13
N TYR A 24 7.42 -10.97 -50.94
CA TYR A 24 8.00 -10.63 -49.65
C TYR A 24 7.50 -9.23 -49.27
N TYR A 25 6.95 -9.13 -48.06
CA TYR A 25 6.60 -7.85 -47.49
C TYR A 25 7.89 -7.01 -47.38
N THR A 26 8.16 -6.21 -48.37
CA THR A 26 9.24 -5.24 -48.26
C THR A 26 8.77 -4.19 -47.31
N SER A 27 9.40 -4.13 -46.14
CA SER A 27 9.15 -3.08 -45.16
C SER A 27 9.19 -1.73 -45.88
N ARG A 28 8.19 -0.89 -45.62
CA ARG A 28 8.12 0.48 -46.16
C ARG A 28 9.28 1.34 -45.62
N TYR A 29 10.01 0.85 -44.63
CA TYR A 29 11.09 1.53 -43.94
C TYR A 29 12.41 0.80 -44.23
N SER A 30 13.47 1.58 -44.42
CA SER A 30 14.84 1.08 -44.50
C SER A 30 15.28 0.44 -43.18
N GLY A 31 16.26 -0.45 -43.17
CA GLY A 31 16.82 -0.99 -41.94
C GLY A 31 17.21 0.12 -40.95
N GLU A 32 17.80 1.20 -41.44
CA GLU A 32 18.19 2.35 -40.63
C GLU A 32 16.99 3.10 -40.02
N GLU A 33 15.85 3.18 -40.71
CA GLU A 33 14.62 3.78 -40.17
C GLU A 33 13.95 2.86 -39.13
N ILE A 34 14.06 1.55 -39.33
CA ILE A 34 13.60 0.55 -38.35
C ILE A 34 14.46 0.64 -37.10
N ASP A 35 15.79 0.70 -37.25
CA ASP A 35 16.72 0.83 -36.14
C ASP A 35 16.49 2.14 -35.37
N LYS A 36 16.31 3.28 -36.07
CA LYS A 36 15.94 4.57 -35.45
C LYS A 36 14.57 4.50 -34.75
N GLY A 37 13.62 3.77 -35.33
CA GLY A 37 12.30 3.56 -34.72
C GLY A 37 12.40 2.70 -33.45
N ILE A 38 13.23 1.68 -33.46
CA ILE A 38 13.53 0.83 -32.30
C ILE A 38 14.28 1.63 -31.24
N ASP A 39 15.33 2.38 -31.64
CA ASP A 39 16.08 3.24 -30.72
C ASP A 39 15.20 4.33 -30.13
N GLY A 40 14.29 4.91 -30.92
CA GLY A 40 13.29 5.88 -30.42
C GLY A 40 12.29 5.24 -29.47
N ALA A 41 11.83 4.02 -29.74
CA ALA A 41 10.96 3.26 -28.83
C ALA A 41 11.72 2.84 -27.55
N LEU A 42 13.00 2.51 -27.66
CA LEU A 42 13.90 2.23 -26.55
C LEU A 42 14.13 3.48 -25.69
N GLN A 43 14.29 4.66 -26.33
CA GLN A 43 14.40 5.95 -25.62
C GLN A 43 13.09 6.39 -24.96
N LEU A 44 11.93 6.06 -25.54
CA LEU A 44 10.61 6.29 -24.92
C LEU A 44 10.42 5.53 -23.59
N GLY A 45 11.16 4.45 -23.37
CA GLY A 45 11.18 3.73 -22.10
C GLY A 45 12.15 4.31 -21.06
N GLY A 46 12.88 5.39 -21.37
CA GLY A 46 13.93 5.94 -20.49
C GLY A 46 15.11 5.00 -20.28
N ALA A 47 15.12 3.91 -21.04
CA ALA A 47 16.12 2.88 -20.91
C ALA A 47 17.19 3.08 -21.99
N SER A 48 18.42 3.22 -21.56
CA SER A 48 19.58 3.23 -22.45
C SER A 48 19.92 1.84 -23.05
N THR A 49 19.08 0.84 -22.78
CA THR A 49 19.29 -0.55 -23.21
C THR A 49 17.97 -1.23 -23.62
N PRO A 50 17.98 -2.20 -24.57
CA PRO A 50 16.82 -3.04 -24.91
C PRO A 50 16.17 -3.72 -23.70
N GLN A 51 16.98 -4.14 -22.72
CA GLN A 51 16.47 -4.74 -21.49
C GLN A 51 15.65 -3.77 -20.65
N GLY A 52 16.03 -2.49 -20.61
CA GLY A 52 15.27 -1.46 -19.90
C GLY A 52 13.93 -1.16 -20.57
N ALA A 53 13.88 -1.13 -21.92
CA ALA A 53 12.61 -0.95 -22.66
C ALA A 53 11.67 -2.16 -22.49
N ILE A 54 12.21 -3.38 -22.51
CA ILE A 54 11.44 -4.60 -22.21
C ILE A 54 10.94 -4.57 -20.77
N ALA A 55 11.75 -4.12 -19.82
CA ALA A 55 11.33 -3.96 -18.43
C ALA A 55 10.21 -2.94 -18.27
N ALA A 56 10.25 -1.82 -19.00
CA ALA A 56 9.16 -0.84 -19.04
C ALA A 56 7.87 -1.44 -19.59
N LEU A 57 7.95 -2.28 -20.64
CA LEU A 57 6.81 -3.02 -21.20
C LEU A 57 6.25 -4.09 -20.23
N VAL A 58 7.11 -4.68 -19.40
CA VAL A 58 6.77 -5.70 -18.42
C VAL A 58 6.43 -5.09 -17.05
N ALA A 59 6.59 -3.78 -16.88
CA ALA A 59 6.35 -3.07 -15.62
C ALA A 59 4.96 -3.34 -15.00
N GLY A 60 3.93 -3.48 -15.83
CA GLY A 60 2.59 -3.83 -15.37
C GLY A 60 2.42 -5.29 -14.94
N VAL A 61 3.44 -6.13 -15.06
CA VAL A 61 3.40 -7.58 -14.77
C VAL A 61 4.21 -7.95 -13.52
N ARG A 62 5.13 -7.08 -13.07
CA ARG A 62 5.93 -7.36 -11.87
C ARG A 62 5.17 -6.94 -10.61
N PRO A 63 4.88 -7.87 -9.70
CA PRO A 63 4.25 -7.52 -8.45
C PRO A 63 5.20 -6.65 -7.61
N LYS A 64 4.67 -5.55 -7.09
CA LYS A 64 5.35 -4.82 -6.03
C LYS A 64 5.35 -5.68 -4.77
N LEU A 65 6.46 -5.67 -4.07
CA LEU A 65 6.61 -6.42 -2.83
C LEU A 65 6.05 -5.66 -1.62
N ASN A 66 5.86 -4.34 -1.76
CA ASN A 66 5.27 -3.49 -0.74
C ASN A 66 3.87 -3.01 -1.15
N ASP A 67 3.04 -2.76 -0.14
CA ASP A 67 1.69 -2.24 -0.29
C ASP A 67 1.69 -0.71 -0.21
N ASN A 68 0.63 -0.09 -0.78
CA ASN A 68 0.41 1.35 -0.74
C ASN A 68 1.62 2.18 -1.20
N PRO A 69 2.21 1.86 -2.37
CA PRO A 69 3.46 2.48 -2.82
C PRO A 69 3.32 3.99 -3.13
N PHE A 70 2.10 4.46 -3.41
CA PHE A 70 1.78 5.87 -3.69
C PHE A 70 1.21 6.62 -2.47
N PHE A 71 1.12 5.98 -1.31
CA PHE A 71 0.53 6.53 -0.08
C PHE A 71 -0.90 7.04 -0.25
N LEU A 72 -1.66 6.48 -1.18
CA LEU A 72 -3.03 6.89 -1.49
C LEU A 72 -4.06 6.29 -0.53
N VAL A 73 -3.75 5.13 0.05
CA VAL A 73 -4.63 4.50 1.03
C VAL A 73 -4.31 5.04 2.41
N ASN A 74 -5.27 5.74 2.98
CA ASN A 74 -5.19 6.36 4.31
C ASN A 74 -6.53 6.18 5.05
N GLN A 75 -6.82 4.96 5.48
CA GLN A 75 -8.08 4.63 6.15
C GLN A 75 -8.25 5.40 7.48
N ARG A 76 -7.14 5.78 8.16
CA ARG A 76 -7.20 6.59 9.38
C ARG A 76 -7.65 8.02 9.12
N GLY A 77 -7.57 8.51 7.88
CA GLY A 77 -8.08 9.81 7.44
C GLY A 77 -7.40 11.02 8.11
N GLN A 78 -6.20 10.86 8.65
CA GLN A 78 -5.45 11.98 9.22
C GLN A 78 -4.55 12.59 8.15
N SER A 79 -4.36 13.90 8.20
CA SER A 79 -3.46 14.63 7.30
C SER A 79 -2.01 14.61 7.78
N SER A 80 -1.77 14.33 9.07
CA SER A 80 -0.44 14.30 9.67
C SER A 80 -0.33 13.22 10.73
N TYR A 81 0.84 12.60 10.81
CA TYR A 81 1.18 11.55 11.75
C TYR A 81 2.51 11.85 12.42
N THR A 82 2.57 11.69 13.74
CA THR A 82 3.83 11.77 14.50
C THR A 82 4.16 10.40 15.06
N GLY A 83 5.38 9.93 14.80
CA GLY A 83 5.84 8.65 15.29
C GLY A 83 6.16 8.62 16.79
N PRO A 84 6.37 7.42 17.37
CA PRO A 84 6.28 6.15 16.67
C PRO A 84 4.82 5.67 16.53
N GLY A 85 4.46 5.15 15.36
CA GLY A 85 3.15 4.57 15.10
C GLY A 85 2.79 4.48 13.62
N TYR A 86 1.72 3.76 13.33
CA TYR A 86 1.23 3.67 11.96
C TYR A 86 0.61 4.99 11.49
N GLY A 87 1.05 5.41 10.30
CA GLY A 87 0.54 6.55 9.55
C GLY A 87 -0.51 6.12 8.51
N PRO A 88 -0.34 6.46 7.22
CA PRO A 88 -1.13 5.90 6.14
C PRO A 88 -0.96 4.38 6.12
N ASP A 89 -1.93 3.70 5.54
CA ASP A 89 -2.01 2.24 5.62
C ASP A 89 -0.69 1.58 5.25
N ARG A 90 -0.31 0.58 6.05
CA ARG A 90 0.92 -0.20 5.97
C ARG A 90 2.20 0.53 6.37
N TRP A 91 2.21 1.86 6.41
CA TRP A 91 3.41 2.64 6.69
C TRP A 91 3.50 3.07 8.15
N MET A 92 4.60 2.76 8.78
CA MET A 92 4.90 3.13 10.17
C MET A 92 5.89 4.29 10.21
N VAL A 93 5.51 5.37 10.86
CA VAL A 93 6.42 6.48 11.20
C VAL A 93 7.23 6.08 12.43
N THR A 94 8.53 6.27 12.39
CA THR A 94 9.42 5.83 13.46
C THR A 94 9.98 6.99 14.27
N GLY A 95 10.46 6.68 15.45
CA GLY A 95 10.97 7.72 16.37
C GLY A 95 9.91 8.78 16.65
N GLN A 96 10.30 10.05 16.54
CA GLN A 96 9.39 11.20 16.65
C GLN A 96 9.25 11.96 15.32
N HIS A 97 9.65 11.33 14.21
CA HIS A 97 9.49 11.96 12.89
C HIS A 97 8.04 12.27 12.59
N VAL A 98 7.83 13.23 11.69
CA VAL A 98 6.48 13.63 11.25
C VAL A 98 6.30 13.23 9.80
N LEU A 99 5.13 12.70 9.49
CA LEU A 99 4.68 12.37 8.15
C LEU A 99 3.41 13.15 7.88
N ASP A 100 3.46 14.04 6.88
CA ASP A 100 2.31 14.75 6.37
C ASP A 100 1.86 14.14 5.06
N MET A 101 0.54 13.94 4.90
CA MET A 101 -0.07 13.50 3.64
C MET A 101 -0.05 14.63 2.62
N LEU A 102 0.31 14.33 1.38
CA LEU A 102 0.28 15.29 0.27
C LEU A 102 -1.00 15.16 -0.54
N ASP A 103 -1.50 16.28 -1.04
CA ASP A 103 -2.66 16.29 -1.92
C ASP A 103 -2.41 15.47 -3.19
N GLY A 104 -3.37 14.59 -3.51
CA GLY A 104 -3.27 13.68 -4.65
C GLY A 104 -2.29 12.53 -4.47
N GLY A 105 -1.88 12.22 -3.24
CA GLY A 105 -1.00 11.11 -2.85
C GLY A 105 0.46 11.50 -2.67
N GLY A 106 1.19 10.64 -1.97
CA GLY A 106 2.54 10.92 -1.50
C GLY A 106 2.57 11.42 -0.07
N VAL A 107 3.77 11.57 0.45
CA VAL A 107 4.01 11.99 1.84
C VAL A 107 5.21 12.91 1.94
N LYS A 108 5.17 13.82 2.91
CA LYS A 108 6.32 14.61 3.34
C LYS A 108 6.82 14.07 4.68
N LEU A 109 8.06 13.66 4.71
CA LEU A 109 8.74 13.16 5.91
C LEU A 109 9.61 14.26 6.48
N THR A 110 9.38 14.65 7.72
CA THR A 110 10.13 15.69 8.43
C THR A 110 10.92 15.10 9.59
N VAL A 111 12.20 15.43 9.67
CA VAL A 111 13.07 15.04 10.80
C VAL A 111 12.68 15.86 12.02
N ALA A 112 12.21 15.19 13.06
CA ALA A 112 11.83 15.88 14.29
C ALA A 112 13.00 15.98 15.29
N SER A 113 12.98 17.06 16.04
CA SER A 113 13.91 17.28 17.14
C SER A 113 13.82 16.18 18.19
N GLY A 114 14.97 15.68 18.61
CA GLY A 114 15.03 14.63 19.66
C GLY A 114 14.67 13.22 19.18
N SER A 115 14.41 13.00 17.88
CA SER A 115 14.22 11.65 17.37
C SER A 115 15.49 10.81 17.59
N ASN A 116 15.33 9.63 18.18
CA ASN A 116 16.43 8.68 18.43
C ASN A 116 16.50 7.58 17.34
N ALA A 117 15.62 7.60 16.34
CA ALA A 117 15.56 6.63 15.25
C ALA A 117 16.20 7.20 13.98
N ASN A 118 17.13 6.48 13.35
CA ASN A 118 17.63 6.83 12.00
C ASN A 118 16.57 6.56 10.94
N GLN A 119 15.77 5.54 11.13
CA GLN A 119 14.64 5.22 10.28
C GLN A 119 13.62 6.33 10.38
N MET A 120 13.12 6.84 9.26
CA MET A 120 12.07 7.87 9.22
C MET A 120 10.69 7.24 9.05
N ILE A 121 10.59 6.31 8.10
CA ILE A 121 9.39 5.55 7.78
C ILE A 121 9.78 4.13 7.43
N GLN A 122 8.92 3.18 7.77
CA GLN A 122 9.11 1.78 7.41
C GLN A 122 7.81 1.07 7.12
N GLN A 123 7.88 0.03 6.31
CA GLN A 123 6.79 -0.91 6.08
C GLN A 123 7.29 -2.32 6.37
N TYR A 124 6.63 -2.99 7.31
CA TYR A 124 6.85 -4.41 7.53
C TYR A 124 6.19 -5.22 6.43
N LEU A 125 6.93 -6.16 5.87
CA LEU A 125 6.44 -7.16 4.93
C LEU A 125 6.31 -8.50 5.63
N GLU A 126 5.52 -9.40 5.04
CA GLU A 126 5.40 -10.76 5.57
C GLU A 126 6.78 -11.45 5.56
N PRO A 127 7.17 -12.16 6.63
CA PRO A 127 8.46 -12.86 6.70
C PRO A 127 8.68 -13.78 5.50
N GLU A 128 7.62 -14.43 5.00
CA GLU A 128 7.65 -15.33 3.86
C GLU A 128 8.07 -14.62 2.57
N ILE A 129 7.76 -13.33 2.40
CA ILE A 129 8.25 -12.51 1.28
C ILE A 129 9.77 -12.40 1.36
N PHE A 130 10.29 -12.06 2.55
CA PHE A 130 11.74 -11.95 2.76
C PHE A 130 12.47 -13.28 2.62
N GLU A 131 11.87 -14.39 3.03
CA GLU A 131 12.42 -15.73 2.82
C GLU A 131 12.50 -16.07 1.31
N GLN A 132 11.47 -15.72 0.55
CA GLN A 132 11.44 -15.98 -0.90
C GLN A 132 12.46 -15.14 -1.69
N ILE A 133 12.76 -13.91 -1.24
CA ILE A 133 13.71 -13.01 -1.90
C ILE A 133 15.11 -13.06 -1.26
N ASN A 134 15.32 -13.87 -0.25
CA ASN A 134 16.63 -14.00 0.41
C ASN A 134 17.69 -14.48 -0.59
N GLY A 135 18.82 -13.81 -0.64
CA GLY A 135 19.87 -14.02 -1.62
C GLY A 135 19.60 -13.48 -3.02
N LYS A 136 18.38 -12.99 -3.29
CA LYS A 136 18.02 -12.40 -4.58
C LYS A 136 18.29 -10.89 -4.62
N GLN A 137 18.39 -10.37 -5.83
CA GLN A 137 18.42 -8.94 -6.06
C GLN A 137 17.00 -8.36 -5.98
N VAL A 138 16.89 -7.21 -5.33
CA VAL A 138 15.68 -6.36 -5.35
C VAL A 138 16.09 -4.95 -5.72
N THR A 139 15.17 -4.21 -6.31
CA THR A 139 15.32 -2.79 -6.59
C THR A 139 14.32 -2.00 -5.76
N LEU A 140 14.85 -1.05 -4.97
CA LEU A 140 14.05 -0.03 -4.29
C LEU A 140 14.06 1.22 -5.15
N ALA A 141 12.91 1.84 -5.35
CA ALA A 141 12.78 3.06 -6.13
C ALA A 141 11.85 4.06 -5.45
N ALA A 142 12.18 5.34 -5.54
CA ALA A 142 11.37 6.42 -5.01
C ALA A 142 11.33 7.60 -5.97
N ILE A 143 10.18 8.29 -5.97
CA ILE A 143 10.01 9.59 -6.63
C ILE A 143 10.00 10.66 -5.57
N VAL A 144 10.99 11.53 -5.63
CA VAL A 144 11.18 12.66 -4.73
C VAL A 144 10.73 13.94 -5.42
N THR A 145 9.77 14.64 -4.82
CA THR A 145 9.22 15.89 -5.38
C THR A 145 9.81 17.13 -4.73
N GLU A 146 10.19 17.03 -3.45
CA GLU A 146 10.86 18.09 -2.71
C GLU A 146 11.89 17.47 -1.77
N ASN A 147 13.01 18.16 -1.56
CA ASN A 147 14.07 17.69 -0.69
C ASN A 147 14.85 18.86 -0.08
N SER A 148 14.66 19.11 1.21
CA SER A 148 15.41 20.11 1.98
C SER A 148 16.49 19.49 2.86
N MET A 149 16.72 18.17 2.75
CA MET A 149 17.73 17.47 3.53
C MET A 149 19.14 17.99 3.18
N SER A 150 19.93 18.30 4.18
CA SER A 150 21.34 18.75 4.02
C SER A 150 22.32 17.59 3.88
N LEU A 151 21.89 16.37 4.22
CA LEU A 151 22.64 15.13 4.07
C LEU A 151 21.82 14.11 3.28
N PRO A 152 22.47 13.11 2.68
CA PRO A 152 21.77 12.08 1.94
C PRO A 152 20.75 11.30 2.78
N THR A 153 19.62 10.95 2.16
CA THR A 153 18.63 9.99 2.69
C THR A 153 18.86 8.64 2.00
N TYR A 154 18.74 7.55 2.74
CA TYR A 154 19.07 6.20 2.26
C TYR A 154 17.83 5.33 2.17
N PHE A 155 17.75 4.50 1.15
CA PHE A 155 16.85 3.34 1.14
C PHE A 155 17.30 2.35 2.22
N SER A 156 16.36 1.67 2.84
CA SER A 156 16.66 0.64 3.83
C SER A 156 15.91 -0.67 3.58
N VAL A 157 16.61 -1.77 3.88
CA VAL A 157 16.02 -3.10 4.03
C VAL A 157 16.51 -3.65 5.36
N GLY A 158 15.59 -3.84 6.29
CA GLY A 158 15.96 -4.02 7.67
C GLY A 158 16.80 -2.83 8.17
N THR A 159 17.86 -3.11 8.90
CA THR A 159 18.79 -2.07 9.40
C THR A 159 19.83 -1.62 8.38
N ALA A 160 19.95 -2.32 7.25
CA ALA A 160 20.95 -2.00 6.23
C ALA A 160 20.50 -0.85 5.33
N ALA A 161 21.43 0.08 5.05
CA ALA A 161 21.22 1.18 4.12
C ALA A 161 21.74 0.79 2.72
N TYR A 162 20.96 1.08 1.69
CA TYR A 162 21.30 0.82 0.30
C TYR A 162 21.11 2.07 -0.53
N GLY A 163 22.08 2.40 -1.38
CA GLY A 163 22.03 3.58 -2.22
C GLY A 163 21.68 4.85 -1.42
N ASN A 164 21.58 5.95 -2.09
CA ASN A 164 21.13 7.18 -1.45
C ASN A 164 20.34 8.09 -2.41
N ILE A 165 19.56 8.97 -1.81
CA ILE A 165 18.99 10.16 -2.42
C ILE A 165 19.88 11.31 -1.97
N PRO A 166 20.65 11.95 -2.87
CA PRO A 166 21.57 13.02 -2.49
C PRO A 166 20.83 14.20 -1.86
N ALA A 167 21.51 14.92 -1.00
CA ALA A 167 21.00 16.13 -0.35
C ALA A 167 20.44 17.12 -1.36
N GLY A 168 19.24 17.64 -1.12
CA GLY A 168 18.58 18.64 -1.96
C GLY A 168 18.14 18.17 -3.35
N GLN A 169 18.36 16.92 -3.72
CA GLN A 169 18.00 16.42 -5.05
C GLN A 169 16.56 15.89 -5.10
N THR A 170 15.92 16.12 -6.25
CA THR A 170 14.57 15.65 -6.60
C THR A 170 14.60 14.80 -7.86
N GLY A 171 13.56 14.02 -8.12
CA GLY A 171 13.44 13.15 -9.29
C GLY A 171 13.25 11.69 -8.91
N LEU A 172 13.60 10.80 -9.84
CA LEU A 172 13.55 9.35 -9.66
C LEU A 172 14.90 8.84 -9.16
N PHE A 173 14.89 8.19 -8.00
CA PHE A 173 16.06 7.53 -7.41
C PHE A 173 15.77 6.06 -7.22
N PHE A 174 16.78 5.23 -7.41
CA PHE A 174 16.67 3.79 -7.15
C PHE A 174 18.02 3.20 -6.73
N ALA A 175 17.93 2.07 -6.05
CA ALA A 175 19.08 1.28 -5.65
C ALA A 175 18.75 -0.21 -5.74
N THR A 176 19.69 -0.99 -6.25
CA THR A 176 19.61 -2.45 -6.27
C THR A 176 20.38 -3.02 -5.09
N ALA A 177 19.76 -3.93 -4.36
CA ALA A 177 20.33 -4.59 -3.20
C ALA A 177 20.19 -6.10 -3.32
N THR A 178 21.18 -6.86 -2.84
CA THR A 178 21.02 -8.30 -2.59
C THR A 178 20.52 -8.48 -1.17
N ILE A 179 19.37 -9.13 -1.01
CA ILE A 179 18.74 -9.31 0.29
C ILE A 179 19.49 -10.36 1.10
N ASN A 180 19.91 -9.97 2.31
CA ASN A 180 20.39 -10.85 3.34
C ASN A 180 19.41 -10.79 4.52
N TYR A 181 18.35 -11.61 4.44
CA TYR A 181 17.30 -11.59 5.44
C TYR A 181 17.82 -12.02 6.82
N LYS A 182 17.45 -11.26 7.83
CA LYS A 182 17.64 -11.59 9.24
C LYS A 182 16.29 -11.56 9.94
N THR A 183 15.99 -12.59 10.69
CA THR A 183 14.75 -12.69 11.47
C THR A 183 14.49 -11.41 12.27
N GLY A 184 13.27 -10.89 12.15
CA GLY A 184 12.85 -9.64 12.80
C GLY A 184 13.26 -8.35 12.09
N GLN A 185 13.90 -8.44 10.91
CA GLN A 185 14.27 -7.28 10.09
C GLN A 185 13.53 -7.29 8.73
N ASN A 186 12.29 -7.72 8.74
CA ASN A 186 11.45 -7.85 7.56
C ASN A 186 10.72 -6.54 7.21
N TYR A 187 11.46 -5.44 7.13
CA TYR A 187 10.90 -4.14 6.74
C TYR A 187 11.76 -3.44 5.70
N ILE A 188 11.12 -2.54 4.98
CA ILE A 188 11.76 -1.61 4.05
C ILE A 188 11.43 -0.18 4.47
N GLY A 189 12.21 0.79 4.03
CA GLY A 189 11.94 2.19 4.36
C GLY A 189 13.02 3.17 3.97
N PHE A 190 13.04 4.30 4.67
CA PHE A 190 13.99 5.38 4.51
C PHE A 190 14.71 5.70 5.81
N GLN A 191 16.02 5.92 5.70
CA GLN A 191 16.89 6.31 6.81
C GLN A 191 17.54 7.66 6.56
N CYS A 192 17.63 8.47 7.61
CA CYS A 192 18.50 9.64 7.67
C CYS A 192 19.50 9.48 8.82
N PHE A 193 20.75 9.80 8.57
CA PHE A 193 21.81 9.82 9.60
C PHE A 193 22.05 11.26 10.03
N ASP A 194 22.73 11.42 11.18
CA ASP A 194 23.05 12.75 11.76
C ASP A 194 21.83 13.66 11.91
N ARG A 195 20.78 13.12 12.51
CA ARG A 195 19.46 13.77 12.67
C ARG A 195 19.53 15.11 13.40
N ALA A 196 20.47 15.28 14.33
CA ALA A 196 20.60 16.51 15.07
C ALA A 196 20.87 17.71 14.17
N ASN A 197 21.65 17.51 13.09
CA ASN A 197 21.97 18.52 12.09
C ASN A 197 20.89 18.66 10.99
N GLN A 198 19.90 17.76 10.99
CA GLN A 198 18.81 17.75 10.00
C GLN A 198 17.43 18.08 10.60
N ASN A 199 17.38 18.50 11.85
CA ASN A 199 16.14 18.84 12.52
C ASN A 199 15.31 19.88 11.73
N GLY A 200 14.03 19.58 11.50
CA GLY A 200 13.10 20.41 10.73
C GLY A 200 13.26 20.27 9.19
N GLN A 201 14.28 19.56 8.72
CA GLN A 201 14.44 19.28 7.29
C GLN A 201 13.51 18.16 6.85
N SER A 202 13.18 18.13 5.57
CA SER A 202 12.17 17.21 5.05
C SER A 202 12.47 16.71 3.64
N ILE A 203 11.89 15.56 3.33
CA ILE A 203 11.85 14.99 1.99
C ILE A 203 10.41 14.60 1.65
N SER A 204 9.94 15.01 0.46
CA SER A 204 8.61 14.67 -0.06
C SER A 204 8.70 13.55 -1.07
N LEU A 205 7.98 12.45 -0.84
CA LEU A 205 7.94 11.26 -1.66
C LEU A 205 6.58 11.13 -2.33
N ARG A 206 6.55 11.07 -3.65
CA ARG A 206 5.33 10.76 -4.41
C ARG A 206 5.01 9.28 -4.39
N ALA A 207 6.04 8.45 -4.43
CA ALA A 207 5.93 7.00 -4.39
C ALA A 207 7.21 6.35 -3.86
N PHE A 208 7.05 5.13 -3.32
CA PHE A 208 8.15 4.26 -2.96
C PHE A 208 7.77 2.80 -3.24
N THR A 209 8.63 2.10 -4.00
CA THR A 209 8.42 0.70 -4.38
C THR A 209 9.63 -0.17 -4.05
N MET A 210 9.37 -1.46 -3.83
CA MET A 210 10.36 -2.52 -3.86
C MET A 210 9.92 -3.61 -4.84
N GLU A 211 10.81 -4.06 -5.70
CA GLU A 211 10.57 -5.04 -6.77
C GLU A 211 11.66 -6.09 -6.79
N GLU A 212 11.33 -7.34 -7.13
CA GLU A 212 12.34 -8.38 -7.38
C GLU A 212 13.08 -8.10 -8.69
N GLY A 213 14.41 -8.23 -8.68
CA GLY A 213 15.29 -8.02 -9.83
C GLY A 213 16.07 -6.71 -9.75
N SER A 214 16.81 -6.41 -10.82
CA SER A 214 17.77 -5.30 -10.88
C SER A 214 17.26 -4.05 -11.61
N ILE A 215 15.97 -3.98 -11.94
CA ILE A 215 15.39 -2.91 -12.73
C ILE A 215 14.15 -2.38 -12.00
N GLN A 216 14.07 -1.07 -11.84
CA GLN A 216 12.88 -0.39 -11.32
C GLN A 216 11.87 -0.17 -12.45
N THR A 217 10.58 -0.21 -12.12
CA THR A 217 9.48 -0.01 -13.07
C THR A 217 8.52 1.12 -12.64
N LEU A 218 8.91 1.93 -11.66
CA LEU A 218 8.09 3.00 -11.12
C LEU A 218 7.88 4.15 -12.11
N GLY A 219 8.94 4.53 -12.83
CA GLY A 219 8.90 5.64 -13.77
C GLY A 219 10.19 5.84 -14.54
N TYR A 220 10.23 6.87 -15.37
CA TYR A 220 11.43 7.31 -16.06
C TYR A 220 11.40 8.83 -16.26
N GLN A 221 12.56 9.43 -16.49
CA GLN A 221 12.64 10.80 -16.97
C GLN A 221 12.73 10.78 -18.50
N ASP A 222 11.88 11.56 -19.15
CA ASP A 222 11.92 11.72 -20.60
C ASP A 222 13.10 12.61 -21.02
N SER A 223 13.28 12.79 -22.34
CA SER A 223 14.37 13.60 -22.91
C SER A 223 14.34 15.08 -22.49
N SER A 224 13.21 15.55 -21.97
CA SER A 224 13.02 16.90 -21.43
C SER A 224 13.29 16.96 -19.91
N GLY A 225 13.64 15.83 -19.29
CA GLY A 225 13.82 15.72 -17.85
C GLY A 225 12.50 15.62 -17.06
N VAL A 226 11.36 15.52 -17.76
CA VAL A 226 10.05 15.38 -17.12
C VAL A 226 9.87 13.95 -16.66
N LEU A 227 9.48 13.77 -15.40
CA LEU A 227 9.21 12.47 -14.80
C LEU A 227 7.89 11.92 -15.33
N GLN A 228 7.96 10.74 -15.93
CA GLN A 228 6.80 9.96 -16.39
C GLN A 228 6.62 8.75 -15.49
N LEU A 229 5.40 8.57 -14.97
CA LEU A 229 5.03 7.37 -14.21
C LEU A 229 4.71 6.23 -15.18
N LEU A 230 5.39 5.10 -15.03
CA LEU A 230 5.03 3.84 -15.72
C LEU A 230 3.94 3.10 -14.98
N GLU A 231 3.92 3.22 -13.67
CA GLU A 231 2.96 2.57 -12.81
C GLU A 231 1.79 3.50 -12.47
N ARG A 232 0.62 2.93 -12.41
CA ARG A 232 -0.60 3.62 -11.93
C ARG A 232 -0.99 3.04 -10.57
N PRO A 233 -1.64 3.85 -9.71
CA PRO A 233 -2.22 3.33 -8.48
C PRO A 233 -3.16 2.16 -8.75
N ASP A 234 -2.93 1.04 -8.07
CA ASP A 234 -3.75 -0.16 -8.20
C ASP A 234 -5.09 0.05 -7.49
N PRO A 235 -6.24 -0.10 -8.18
CA PRO A 235 -7.55 0.05 -7.55
C PRO A 235 -7.83 -1.01 -6.47
N VAL A 236 -7.09 -2.14 -6.46
CA VAL A 236 -7.21 -3.16 -5.41
C VAL A 236 -6.31 -2.90 -4.20
N GLU A 237 -5.51 -1.83 -4.22
CA GLU A 237 -4.57 -1.51 -3.14
C GLU A 237 -5.27 -1.32 -1.79
N LEU A 238 -6.46 -0.73 -1.79
CA LEU A 238 -7.29 -0.63 -0.59
C LEU A 238 -7.60 -2.02 -0.01
N LEU A 239 -7.96 -2.99 -0.85
CA LEU A 239 -8.27 -4.36 -0.39
C LEU A 239 -7.04 -5.06 0.20
N LYS A 240 -5.85 -4.82 -0.38
CA LYS A 240 -4.59 -5.32 0.18
C LYS A 240 -4.34 -4.71 1.57
N CYS A 241 -4.50 -3.40 1.70
CA CYS A 241 -4.33 -2.69 2.98
C CYS A 241 -5.36 -3.13 4.03
N MET A 242 -6.62 -3.39 3.63
CA MET A 242 -7.68 -3.83 4.52
C MET A 242 -7.41 -5.19 5.19
N ARG A 243 -6.50 -6.01 4.66
CA ARG A 243 -6.03 -7.25 5.32
C ARG A 243 -5.24 -6.98 6.61
N TYR A 244 -4.68 -5.78 6.74
CA TYR A 244 -3.84 -5.40 7.88
C TYR A 244 -4.52 -4.44 8.83
N GLN A 245 -5.48 -3.67 8.33
CA GLN A 245 -6.21 -2.70 9.12
C GLN A 245 -7.56 -2.42 8.48
N GLN A 246 -8.58 -2.27 9.33
CA GLN A 246 -9.89 -1.77 8.90
C GLN A 246 -10.33 -0.68 9.85
N VAL A 247 -10.73 0.45 9.27
CA VAL A 247 -11.14 1.63 10.02
C VAL A 247 -12.57 1.97 9.65
N ILE A 248 -13.40 2.19 10.66
CA ILE A 248 -14.74 2.75 10.53
C ILE A 248 -14.67 4.18 11.05
N LEU A 249 -14.96 5.12 10.19
CA LEU A 249 -14.99 6.54 10.51
C LEU A 249 -16.12 7.23 9.73
N PRO A 250 -16.64 8.38 10.21
CA PRO A 250 -17.60 9.16 9.47
C PRO A 250 -17.05 9.70 8.16
N GLU A 251 -17.88 9.66 7.12
CA GLU A 251 -17.57 10.31 5.85
C GLU A 251 -17.56 11.84 5.97
N ALA A 252 -16.98 12.52 4.99
CA ALA A 252 -17.03 13.98 4.93
C ALA A 252 -18.48 14.50 5.06
N ASN A 253 -18.66 15.48 5.91
CA ASN A 253 -19.97 16.07 6.23
C ASN A 253 -20.97 15.16 6.98
N ARG A 254 -20.51 14.03 7.50
CA ARG A 254 -21.28 13.18 8.41
C ARG A 254 -20.60 13.10 9.77
N THR A 255 -21.40 12.97 10.80
CA THR A 255 -20.90 12.85 12.19
C THR A 255 -21.36 11.56 12.86
N THR A 256 -22.14 10.76 12.13
CA THR A 256 -22.70 9.49 12.62
C THR A 256 -22.50 8.40 11.60
N VAL A 257 -21.93 7.26 12.02
CA VAL A 257 -21.75 6.05 11.21
C VAL A 257 -21.98 4.82 12.07
N PHE A 258 -22.64 3.81 11.49
CA PHE A 258 -22.87 2.52 12.16
C PHE A 258 -21.59 1.67 12.12
N VAL A 259 -21.28 1.09 13.29
CA VAL A 259 -20.12 0.20 13.48
C VAL A 259 -20.55 -1.26 13.35
N GLY A 260 -21.68 -1.64 13.94
CA GLY A 260 -22.17 -3.01 13.92
C GLY A 260 -23.53 -3.17 14.57
N THR A 261 -24.06 -4.39 14.50
CA THR A 261 -25.40 -4.73 15.00
C THR A 261 -25.35 -5.92 15.94
N GLY A 262 -26.34 -6.00 16.82
CA GLY A 262 -26.44 -7.08 17.81
C GLY A 262 -27.69 -7.01 18.65
N VAL A 263 -27.58 -7.40 19.92
CA VAL A 263 -28.69 -7.44 20.88
C VAL A 263 -28.24 -6.98 22.26
N PHE A 264 -29.16 -6.45 23.05
CA PHE A 264 -28.94 -6.22 24.48
C PHE A 264 -28.95 -7.56 25.21
N ILE A 265 -27.83 -7.90 25.87
CA ILE A 265 -27.67 -9.14 26.67
C ILE A 265 -27.94 -8.89 28.16
N THR A 266 -27.87 -7.65 28.60
CA THR A 266 -28.40 -7.16 29.88
C THR A 266 -29.12 -5.82 29.61
N ASN A 267 -29.76 -5.25 30.63
CA ASN A 267 -30.45 -3.97 30.45
C ASN A 267 -29.51 -2.81 30.04
N SER A 268 -28.20 -2.90 30.31
CA SER A 268 -27.23 -1.86 30.05
C SER A 268 -25.99 -2.33 29.27
N ARG A 269 -26.04 -3.53 28.71
CA ARG A 269 -24.93 -4.08 27.92
C ARG A 269 -25.43 -4.71 26.63
N ALA A 270 -24.92 -4.22 25.52
CA ALA A 270 -25.16 -4.77 24.20
C ALA A 270 -23.98 -5.64 23.74
N ARG A 271 -24.27 -6.75 23.07
CA ARG A 271 -23.32 -7.56 22.33
C ARG A 271 -23.51 -7.26 20.85
N ILE A 272 -22.46 -6.73 20.22
CA ILE A 272 -22.47 -6.21 18.86
C ILE A 272 -21.53 -7.05 18.00
N PHE A 273 -22.00 -7.51 16.84
CA PHE A 273 -21.19 -8.16 15.83
C PHE A 273 -20.75 -7.15 14.76
N VAL A 274 -19.48 -7.16 14.44
CA VAL A 274 -18.85 -6.33 13.39
C VAL A 274 -18.21 -7.27 12.38
N PRO A 275 -18.83 -7.48 11.21
CA PRO A 275 -18.22 -8.27 10.14
C PRO A 275 -17.10 -7.47 9.45
N TYR A 276 -16.06 -8.16 9.02
CA TYR A 276 -15.00 -7.53 8.22
C TYR A 276 -15.30 -7.74 6.74
N PRO A 277 -15.29 -6.67 5.92
CA PRO A 277 -15.49 -6.77 4.46
C PRO A 277 -14.37 -7.56 3.76
N VAL A 278 -13.16 -7.56 4.33
CA VAL A 278 -12.02 -8.35 3.89
C VAL A 278 -11.46 -9.10 5.09
N PRO A 279 -11.17 -10.42 4.98
CA PRO A 279 -10.53 -11.12 6.07
C PRO A 279 -9.19 -10.50 6.47
N LEU A 280 -9.01 -10.21 7.75
CA LEU A 280 -7.76 -9.73 8.30
C LEU A 280 -6.69 -10.84 8.30
N ARG A 281 -5.42 -10.47 8.23
CA ARG A 281 -4.32 -11.45 8.23
C ARG A 281 -4.18 -12.23 9.53
N THR A 282 -4.55 -11.60 10.64
CA THR A 282 -4.53 -12.19 11.98
C THR A 282 -5.66 -11.61 12.83
N ARG A 283 -5.84 -12.10 14.03
CA ARG A 283 -6.75 -11.49 14.99
C ARG A 283 -6.32 -10.06 15.28
N PRO A 284 -7.21 -9.08 15.09
CA PRO A 284 -6.85 -7.68 15.32
C PRO A 284 -6.85 -7.33 16.81
N SER A 285 -6.09 -6.30 17.12
CA SER A 285 -6.36 -5.45 18.28
C SER A 285 -7.44 -4.43 17.94
N LEU A 286 -8.15 -3.95 18.97
CA LEU A 286 -9.16 -2.92 18.85
C LEU A 286 -8.66 -1.63 19.50
N SER A 287 -8.73 -0.53 18.76
CA SER A 287 -8.62 0.82 19.31
C SER A 287 -9.76 1.69 18.79
N PHE A 288 -10.15 2.67 19.57
CA PHE A 288 -11.22 3.59 19.20
C PHE A 288 -11.03 4.94 19.93
N ASN A 289 -11.59 5.98 19.34
CA ASN A 289 -11.71 7.29 19.96
C ASN A 289 -13.00 7.94 19.49
N GLY A 290 -13.50 8.88 20.28
CA GLY A 290 -14.72 9.63 19.98
C GLY A 290 -15.92 9.22 20.79
N ASN A 291 -17.08 9.77 20.44
CA ASN A 291 -18.35 9.53 21.11
C ASN A 291 -19.08 8.34 20.46
N PHE A 292 -19.59 7.46 21.29
CA PHE A 292 -20.34 6.28 20.82
C PHE A 292 -21.71 6.18 21.47
N ALA A 293 -22.66 5.70 20.70
CA ALA A 293 -23.97 5.35 21.21
C ALA A 293 -24.42 3.97 20.72
N VAL A 294 -25.21 3.28 21.51
CA VAL A 294 -26.01 2.12 21.08
C VAL A 294 -27.45 2.58 20.97
N THR A 295 -28.14 2.19 19.89
CA THR A 295 -29.58 2.44 19.74
C THR A 295 -30.32 1.13 19.54
N ASP A 296 -31.51 1.03 20.13
CA ASP A 296 -32.45 -0.08 19.90
C ASP A 296 -33.52 0.27 18.84
N GLY A 297 -33.33 1.38 18.14
CA GLY A 297 -34.26 1.91 17.14
C GLY A 297 -35.21 2.99 17.70
N SER A 298 -35.30 3.15 19.03
CA SER A 298 -36.12 4.17 19.66
C SER A 298 -35.32 5.37 20.15
N SER A 299 -34.25 5.09 20.89
CA SER A 299 -33.41 6.13 21.51
C SER A 299 -31.93 5.75 21.46
N PRO A 300 -31.02 6.73 21.39
CA PRO A 300 -29.60 6.49 21.56
C PRO A 300 -29.25 6.41 23.05
N TYR A 301 -28.45 5.41 23.42
CA TYR A 301 -27.86 5.23 24.74
C TYR A 301 -26.36 5.52 24.65
N THR A 302 -25.85 6.46 25.41
CA THR A 302 -24.42 6.79 25.44
C THR A 302 -23.62 5.57 25.89
N VAL A 303 -22.57 5.25 25.16
CA VAL A 303 -21.65 4.17 25.52
C VAL A 303 -20.65 4.66 26.56
N LEU A 304 -20.52 3.90 27.65
CA LEU A 304 -19.59 4.17 28.75
C LEU A 304 -18.29 3.39 28.63
N ALA A 305 -18.36 2.16 28.05
CA ALA A 305 -17.21 1.30 27.84
C ALA A 305 -17.42 0.41 26.62
N ILE A 306 -16.33 0.13 25.92
CA ILE A 306 -16.27 -0.79 24.80
C ILE A 306 -15.19 -1.82 25.09
N ASN A 307 -15.53 -3.11 24.95
CA ASN A 307 -14.61 -4.21 25.16
C ASN A 307 -14.69 -5.19 23.99
N LEU A 308 -13.55 -5.64 23.50
CA LEU A 308 -13.46 -6.72 22.52
C LEU A 308 -13.70 -8.07 23.25
N GLU A 309 -14.84 -8.71 22.99
CA GLU A 309 -15.18 -10.00 23.60
C GLU A 309 -14.53 -11.15 22.85
N TYR A 310 -14.78 -11.21 21.55
CA TYR A 310 -14.21 -12.21 20.65
C TYR A 310 -13.77 -11.56 19.35
N SER A 311 -12.69 -12.06 18.78
CA SER A 311 -12.26 -11.66 17.46
C SER A 311 -11.72 -12.86 16.68
N SER A 312 -11.92 -12.80 15.38
CA SER A 312 -11.37 -13.71 14.37
C SER A 312 -10.82 -12.89 13.21
N VAL A 313 -10.34 -13.54 12.18
CA VAL A 313 -9.94 -12.86 10.94
C VAL A 313 -11.14 -12.34 10.13
N ASN A 314 -12.36 -12.80 10.42
CA ASN A 314 -13.57 -12.50 9.63
C ASN A 314 -14.53 -11.52 10.31
N GLY A 315 -14.31 -11.21 11.58
CA GLY A 315 -15.19 -10.32 12.34
C GLY A 315 -14.89 -10.33 13.83
N ALA A 316 -15.51 -9.40 14.54
CA ALA A 316 -15.40 -9.26 15.98
C ALA A 316 -16.76 -9.20 16.66
N THR A 317 -16.79 -9.63 17.92
CA THR A 317 -17.88 -9.39 18.86
C THR A 317 -17.41 -8.41 19.91
N ILE A 318 -18.19 -7.36 20.11
CA ILE A 318 -17.89 -6.24 21.00
C ILE A 318 -18.97 -6.18 22.08
N LEU A 319 -18.57 -5.96 23.32
CA LEU A 319 -19.46 -5.55 24.41
C LEU A 319 -19.44 -4.04 24.54
N ALA A 320 -20.61 -3.42 24.47
CA ALA A 320 -20.81 -1.98 24.70
C ALA A 320 -21.69 -1.80 25.94
N ASP A 321 -21.12 -1.19 26.97
CA ASP A 321 -21.85 -0.81 28.20
C ASP A 321 -22.47 0.59 28.02
N THR A 322 -23.73 0.76 28.39
CA THR A 322 -24.49 1.99 28.18
C THR A 322 -24.94 2.63 29.48
N ASN A 323 -25.18 3.94 29.43
CA ASN A 323 -25.62 4.75 30.55
C ASN A 323 -27.09 4.56 30.93
N ALA A 324 -27.89 3.93 30.09
CA ALA A 324 -29.31 3.72 30.29
C ALA A 324 -29.73 2.31 29.89
N ALA A 325 -30.92 1.91 30.31
CA ALA A 325 -31.42 0.55 30.15
C ALA A 325 -32.31 0.41 28.91
N SER A 326 -32.10 -0.69 28.18
CA SER A 326 -33.02 -1.24 27.20
C SER A 326 -33.46 -2.64 27.65
N ALA A 327 -34.47 -3.21 27.03
CA ALA A 327 -34.88 -4.56 27.38
C ALA A 327 -33.90 -5.61 26.81
N ILE A 328 -33.69 -6.69 27.59
CA ILE A 328 -32.89 -7.84 27.13
C ILE A 328 -33.53 -8.44 25.88
N GLY A 329 -32.70 -8.74 24.86
CA GLY A 329 -33.15 -9.28 23.59
C GLY A 329 -33.56 -8.23 22.57
N HIS A 330 -33.66 -6.95 22.96
CA HIS A 330 -33.88 -5.88 21.99
C HIS A 330 -32.69 -5.76 20.99
N PRO A 331 -32.96 -5.37 19.73
CA PRO A 331 -31.90 -5.11 18.77
C PRO A 331 -30.99 -4.01 19.29
N ALA A 332 -29.74 -4.07 18.94
CA ALA A 332 -28.73 -3.08 19.33
C ALA A 332 -27.89 -2.72 18.10
N MET A 333 -27.70 -1.44 17.86
CA MET A 333 -26.84 -0.92 16.79
C MET A 333 -25.82 0.04 17.40
N LEU A 334 -24.55 -0.33 17.37
CA LEU A 334 -23.44 0.52 17.78
C LEU A 334 -23.12 1.50 16.68
N ARG A 335 -22.93 2.76 17.04
CA ARG A 335 -22.54 3.83 16.12
C ARG A 335 -21.53 4.79 16.74
N ILE A 336 -20.70 5.41 15.91
CA ILE A 336 -20.07 6.69 16.23
C ILE A 336 -21.19 7.73 16.24
N ASP A 337 -21.29 8.54 17.26
CA ASP A 337 -22.45 9.40 17.47
C ASP A 337 -22.06 10.86 17.55
N SER A 338 -22.50 11.63 16.54
CA SER A 338 -22.32 13.08 16.47
C SER A 338 -20.86 13.54 16.61
N ASP A 339 -19.92 12.74 16.10
CA ASP A 339 -18.49 12.99 16.21
C ASP A 339 -17.76 12.73 14.87
N ALA A 340 -17.44 13.81 14.16
CA ALA A 340 -16.72 13.75 12.89
C ALA A 340 -15.27 13.22 13.04
N THR A 341 -14.73 13.20 14.26
CA THR A 341 -13.37 12.74 14.55
C THR A 341 -13.33 11.31 15.11
N GLY A 342 -14.51 10.75 15.39
CA GLY A 342 -14.67 9.40 15.92
C GLY A 342 -14.07 8.34 14.99
N ARG A 343 -13.42 7.34 15.57
CA ARG A 343 -12.78 6.23 14.81
C ARG A 343 -12.92 4.93 15.56
N PHE A 344 -13.08 3.88 14.80
CA PHE A 344 -13.09 2.50 15.28
C PHE A 344 -12.13 1.69 14.43
N ILE A 345 -11.04 1.19 15.02
CA ILE A 345 -9.90 0.64 14.28
C ILE A 345 -9.66 -0.80 14.71
N PHE A 346 -9.74 -1.72 13.76
CA PHE A 346 -9.28 -3.10 13.88
C PHE A 346 -7.89 -3.19 13.26
N ASP A 347 -6.86 -3.39 14.09
CA ASP A 347 -5.46 -3.35 13.68
C ASP A 347 -4.86 -4.76 13.75
N ALA A 348 -4.46 -5.28 12.59
CA ALA A 348 -3.77 -6.54 12.37
C ALA A 348 -2.41 -6.34 11.70
N ASN A 349 -1.81 -5.15 11.81
CA ASN A 349 -0.48 -4.85 11.27
C ASN A 349 0.61 -5.75 11.90
N LEU A 350 1.77 -5.81 11.21
CA LEU A 350 2.95 -6.61 11.61
C LEU A 350 3.74 -5.94 12.73
#